data_d8cb42852eb958f06f40f087097516de
#
_entry.id   d8cb42852eb958f06f40f087097516de
#
_cell.length_a   1.000
_cell.length_b   1.000
_cell.length_c   1.000
_cell.angle_alpha   90.00
_cell.angle_beta   90.00
_cell.angle_gamma   90.00
#
_symmetry.space_group_name_H-M   'P 1'
#
loop_
_entity.id
_entity.type
_entity.pdbx_description
1 polymer ?
#
loop_
_entity_poly.entity_id
_entity_poly.type
_entity_poly.pdbx_seq_one_letter_code
_entity_poly.pdbx_strand_id
1 'polypeptide(L)'
;MSHKPTYQELLSRVRLLQAENEKLKVEIARYKSLVRSEHKQEVQVGMLPQNTTQPPANNLSLEEKVELFRSIFRGREDVFARRWYSNKSSKSGYQPVCNNEWRVGICEKGRVQCVECQSRDFKILGYDDIYSHLEGRDGEGRDVIGIYPLLEDNTCYFLCADFDDKSSLVGYKDDVLAFAEVCRAHNIPF
;
A
#
# COMPACT_ATOMS: atom_id res chain seq x y z
N MET A 1 10.22 26.59 -34.35
CA MET A 1 11.13 27.29 -33.39
C MET A 1 10.33 27.58 -32.13
N SER A 2 10.65 26.93 -31.01
CA SER A 2 9.95 27.13 -29.73
C SER A 2 10.41 28.46 -29.14
N HIS A 3 9.50 29.42 -29.00
CA HIS A 3 9.75 30.72 -28.38
C HIS A 3 9.99 30.51 -26.88
N LYS A 4 11.19 30.88 -26.37
CA LYS A 4 11.46 30.89 -24.93
C LYS A 4 10.75 32.09 -24.30
N PRO A 5 9.98 31.92 -23.21
CA PRO A 5 9.29 33.02 -22.58
C PRO A 5 10.29 34.02 -21.97
N THR A 6 9.95 35.26 -22.03
CA THR A 6 10.73 36.36 -21.44
C THR A 6 10.63 36.34 -19.91
N TYR A 7 11.56 36.98 -19.23
CA TYR A 7 11.52 37.11 -17.76
C TYR A 7 10.23 37.77 -17.27
N GLN A 8 9.74 38.78 -17.98
CA GLN A 8 8.48 39.44 -17.63
C GLN A 8 7.26 38.56 -17.78
N GLU A 9 7.19 37.72 -18.81
CA GLU A 9 6.14 36.71 -18.99
C GLU A 9 6.15 35.65 -17.90
N LEU A 10 7.34 35.18 -17.52
CA LEU A 10 7.49 34.22 -16.41
C LEU A 10 7.05 34.86 -15.08
N LEU A 11 7.43 36.09 -14.82
CA LEU A 11 7.05 36.83 -13.59
C LEU A 11 5.53 37.01 -13.50
N SER A 12 4.88 37.35 -14.62
CA SER A 12 3.43 37.49 -14.70
C SER A 12 2.73 36.16 -14.43
N ARG A 13 3.27 35.06 -14.99
CA ARG A 13 2.73 33.71 -14.78
C ARG A 13 2.87 33.23 -13.34
N VAL A 14 4.02 33.54 -12.70
CA VAL A 14 4.24 33.24 -11.27
C VAL A 14 3.23 33.98 -10.40
N ARG A 15 2.99 35.28 -10.63
CA ARG A 15 1.98 36.05 -9.88
C ARG A 15 0.57 35.49 -10.06
N LEU A 16 0.22 35.07 -11.27
CA LEU A 16 -1.09 34.49 -11.56
C LEU A 16 -1.28 33.15 -10.84
N LEU A 17 -0.27 32.28 -10.87
CA LEU A 17 -0.28 31.01 -10.16
C LEU A 17 -0.31 31.19 -8.63
N GLN A 18 0.38 32.21 -8.10
CA GLN A 18 0.32 32.54 -6.67
C GLN A 18 -1.09 32.98 -6.27
N ALA A 19 -1.74 33.84 -7.06
CA ALA A 19 -3.11 34.29 -6.79
C ALA A 19 -4.10 33.12 -6.85
N GLU A 20 -3.95 32.21 -7.80
CA GLU A 20 -4.77 31.01 -7.93
C GLU A 20 -4.56 30.05 -6.73
N ASN A 21 -3.32 29.87 -6.31
CA ASN A 21 -3.01 29.07 -5.12
C ASN A 21 -3.64 29.64 -3.84
N GLU A 22 -3.60 30.95 -3.65
CA GLU A 22 -4.27 31.57 -2.49
C GLU A 22 -5.78 31.43 -2.54
N LYS A 23 -6.38 31.55 -3.73
CA LYS A 23 -7.82 31.30 -3.92
C LYS A 23 -8.20 29.84 -3.57
N LEU A 24 -7.44 28.87 -4.04
CA LEU A 24 -7.65 27.45 -3.74
C LEU A 24 -7.48 27.15 -2.25
N LYS A 25 -6.51 27.76 -1.57
CA LYS A 25 -6.36 27.61 -0.13
C LYS A 25 -7.58 28.12 0.66
N VAL A 26 -8.14 29.23 0.28
CA VAL A 26 -9.37 29.77 0.90
C VAL A 26 -10.55 28.83 0.67
N GLU A 27 -10.68 28.29 -0.52
CA GLU A 27 -11.73 27.36 -0.88
C GLU A 27 -11.62 26.06 -0.09
N ILE A 28 -10.42 25.49 0.02
CA ILE A 28 -10.12 24.32 0.87
C ILE A 28 -10.45 24.60 2.33
N ALA A 29 -10.10 25.77 2.84
CA ALA A 29 -10.42 26.15 4.23
C ALA A 29 -11.95 26.24 4.45
N ARG A 30 -12.70 26.75 3.46
CA ARG A 30 -14.15 26.79 3.48
C ARG A 30 -14.77 25.39 3.51
N TYR A 31 -14.34 24.48 2.63
CA TYR A 31 -14.81 23.09 2.63
C TYR A 31 -14.49 22.38 3.94
N LYS A 32 -13.28 22.57 4.47
CA LYS A 32 -12.88 22.01 5.78
C LYS A 32 -13.78 22.52 6.93
N SER A 33 -14.23 23.76 6.88
CA SER A 33 -15.15 24.30 7.92
C SER A 33 -16.57 23.75 7.79
N LEU A 34 -17.05 23.51 6.56
CA LEU A 34 -18.34 22.88 6.30
C LEU A 34 -18.38 21.43 6.79
N VAL A 35 -17.39 20.64 6.44
CA VAL A 35 -17.26 19.24 6.91
C VAL A 35 -17.19 19.18 8.45
N ARG A 36 -16.47 20.10 9.09
CA ARG A 36 -16.43 20.18 10.57
C ARG A 36 -17.78 20.54 11.22
N SER A 37 -18.59 21.36 10.56
CA SER A 37 -19.91 21.74 11.09
C SER A 37 -20.93 20.61 10.97
N GLU A 38 -20.89 19.84 9.90
CA GLU A 38 -21.75 18.67 9.72
C GLU A 38 -21.40 17.56 10.72
N HIS A 39 -20.12 17.31 10.95
CA HIS A 39 -19.66 16.29 11.93
C HIS A 39 -20.02 16.63 13.39
N LYS A 40 -20.20 17.90 13.74
CA LYS A 40 -20.67 18.30 15.08
C LYS A 40 -22.15 18.05 15.33
N GLN A 41 -22.97 17.91 14.30
CA GLN A 41 -24.40 17.63 14.44
C GLN A 41 -24.73 16.14 14.54
N GLU A 42 -23.87 15.24 14.10
CA GLU A 42 -24.11 13.79 14.17
C GLU A 42 -23.67 13.12 15.49
N VAL A 43 -22.93 13.82 16.37
CA VAL A 43 -22.42 13.24 17.64
C VAL A 43 -23.46 13.24 18.78
N GLN A 44 -24.72 13.57 18.53
CA GLN A 44 -25.81 13.43 19.51
C GLN A 44 -26.78 12.28 19.17
N VAL A 45 -26.31 11.18 18.69
CA VAL A 45 -27.10 9.94 18.61
C VAL A 45 -26.56 8.93 19.62
N GLY A 46 -27.33 8.80 20.69
CA GLY A 46 -27.48 7.66 21.58
C GLY A 46 -26.21 6.91 22.00
N MET A 47 -25.88 7.03 23.29
CA MET A 47 -25.06 6.02 23.98
C MET A 47 -25.64 4.63 23.71
N LEU A 48 -25.03 3.92 22.77
CA LEU A 48 -25.17 2.47 22.70
C LEU A 48 -24.52 1.85 23.93
N PRO A 49 -25.14 0.85 24.57
CA PRO A 49 -24.54 0.20 25.72
C PRO A 49 -23.19 -0.37 25.32
N GLN A 50 -22.16 -0.06 26.10
CA GLN A 50 -20.85 -0.67 25.98
C GLN A 50 -20.95 -2.16 26.30
N ASN A 51 -21.37 -2.96 25.31
CA ASN A 51 -21.10 -4.37 25.35
C ASN A 51 -19.61 -4.52 25.02
N THR A 52 -18.81 -4.69 26.06
CA THR A 52 -17.44 -5.18 25.99
C THR A 52 -17.48 -6.65 25.53
N THR A 53 -17.88 -6.88 24.29
CA THR A 53 -17.51 -8.09 23.60
C THR A 53 -16.08 -7.89 23.10
N GLN A 54 -15.13 -8.44 23.87
CA GLN A 54 -13.84 -8.78 23.28
C GLN A 54 -14.12 -9.39 21.89
N PRO A 55 -13.40 -8.98 20.83
CA PRO A 55 -13.57 -9.64 19.54
C PRO A 55 -13.42 -11.15 19.79
N PRO A 56 -14.28 -12.00 19.20
CA PRO A 56 -14.21 -13.42 19.44
C PRO A 56 -12.77 -13.87 19.21
N ALA A 57 -12.20 -14.55 20.21
CA ALA A 57 -10.86 -15.08 20.12
C ALA A 57 -10.79 -15.82 18.77
N ASN A 58 -9.84 -15.43 17.93
CA ASN A 58 -9.75 -15.90 16.56
C ASN A 58 -9.36 -17.40 16.59
N ASN A 59 -10.36 -18.27 16.73
CA ASN A 59 -10.22 -19.72 16.90
C ASN A 59 -9.90 -20.44 15.59
N LEU A 60 -9.53 -19.70 14.54
CA LEU A 60 -9.14 -20.32 13.28
C LEU A 60 -7.88 -21.16 13.47
N SER A 61 -7.90 -22.37 12.97
CA SER A 61 -6.69 -23.19 12.81
C SER A 61 -5.69 -22.48 11.90
N LEU A 62 -4.46 -22.93 11.89
CA LEU A 62 -3.46 -22.31 11.02
C LEU A 62 -3.76 -22.57 9.53
N GLU A 63 -4.33 -23.73 9.22
CA GLU A 63 -4.83 -24.08 7.89
C GLU A 63 -5.93 -23.10 7.43
N GLU A 64 -6.92 -22.84 8.28
CA GLU A 64 -7.99 -21.89 8.00
C GLU A 64 -7.45 -20.46 7.82
N LYS A 65 -6.41 -20.07 8.56
CA LYS A 65 -5.73 -18.78 8.38
C LYS A 65 -5.00 -18.69 7.04
N VAL A 66 -4.35 -19.77 6.58
CA VAL A 66 -3.70 -19.82 5.27
C VAL A 66 -4.74 -19.66 4.16
N GLU A 67 -5.86 -20.38 4.23
CA GLU A 67 -6.93 -20.25 3.23
C GLU A 67 -7.58 -18.86 3.26
N LEU A 68 -7.80 -18.29 4.43
CA LEU A 68 -8.28 -16.91 4.57
C LEU A 68 -7.30 -15.92 3.96
N PHE A 69 -5.99 -16.06 4.23
CA PHE A 69 -4.95 -15.22 3.64
C PHE A 69 -5.00 -15.28 2.12
N ARG A 70 -5.07 -16.48 1.53
CA ARG A 70 -5.16 -16.67 0.07
C ARG A 70 -6.42 -16.06 -0.52
N SER A 71 -7.54 -16.07 0.21
CA SER A 71 -8.79 -15.49 -0.27
C SER A 71 -8.78 -13.97 -0.31
N ILE A 72 -8.09 -13.33 0.65
CA ILE A 72 -8.02 -11.87 0.79
C ILE A 72 -6.90 -11.29 -0.07
N PHE A 73 -5.70 -11.86 0.02
CA PHE A 73 -4.50 -11.34 -0.65
C PHE A 73 -4.26 -12.06 -1.97
N ARG A 74 -5.19 -11.90 -2.90
CA ARG A 74 -5.07 -12.44 -4.26
C ARG A 74 -4.21 -11.53 -5.12
N GLY A 75 -3.28 -12.11 -5.84
CA GLY A 75 -2.40 -11.40 -6.75
C GLY A 75 -1.89 -12.32 -7.85
N ARG A 76 -0.73 -12.02 -8.40
CA ARG A 76 -0.06 -12.92 -9.37
C ARG A 76 0.19 -14.28 -8.72
N GLU A 77 -0.11 -15.33 -9.46
CA GLU A 77 0.09 -16.71 -9.01
C GLU A 77 1.46 -17.26 -9.42
N ASP A 78 2.07 -16.68 -10.45
CA ASP A 78 3.33 -17.12 -11.04
C ASP A 78 4.59 -16.62 -10.32
N VAL A 79 4.44 -15.65 -9.43
CA VAL A 79 5.56 -15.04 -8.69
C VAL A 79 5.11 -14.42 -7.38
N PHE A 80 5.94 -14.52 -6.35
CA PHE A 80 5.80 -13.76 -5.13
C PHE A 80 7.15 -13.22 -4.66
N ALA A 81 7.15 -12.21 -3.80
CA ALA A 81 8.35 -11.67 -3.20
C ALA A 81 8.59 -12.29 -1.81
N ARG A 82 9.84 -12.37 -1.41
CA ARG A 82 10.24 -12.70 -0.05
C ARG A 82 11.19 -11.64 0.49
N ARG A 83 11.03 -11.31 1.76
CA ARG A 83 11.94 -10.39 2.44
C ARG A 83 13.33 -11.02 2.59
N TRP A 84 14.35 -10.25 2.30
CA TRP A 84 15.73 -10.60 2.62
C TRP A 84 16.28 -9.63 3.66
N TYR A 85 17.21 -10.12 4.45
CA TYR A 85 17.96 -9.33 5.41
C TYR A 85 19.45 -9.68 5.33
N SER A 86 20.31 -8.67 5.41
CA SER A 86 21.77 -8.81 5.38
C SER A 86 22.36 -8.37 6.70
N ASN A 87 22.86 -9.33 7.49
CA ASN A 87 23.55 -9.05 8.76
C ASN A 87 24.79 -8.16 8.56
N LYS A 88 25.45 -8.29 7.40
CA LYS A 88 26.67 -7.53 7.09
C LYS A 88 26.42 -6.03 6.90
N SER A 89 25.30 -5.67 6.34
CA SER A 89 24.97 -4.28 5.99
C SER A 89 23.78 -3.72 6.76
N SER A 90 23.12 -4.54 7.59
CA SER A 90 21.86 -4.23 8.29
C SER A 90 20.75 -3.73 7.33
N LYS A 91 20.84 -4.11 6.07
CA LYS A 91 19.84 -3.75 5.04
C LYS A 91 18.87 -4.88 4.82
N SER A 92 17.65 -4.51 4.50
CA SER A 92 16.60 -5.45 4.10
C SER A 92 15.86 -4.93 2.88
N GLY A 93 15.11 -5.80 2.23
CA GLY A 93 14.28 -5.49 1.07
C GLY A 93 13.49 -6.70 0.64
N TYR A 94 12.79 -6.57 -0.47
CA TYR A 94 12.02 -7.66 -1.06
C TYR A 94 12.59 -8.01 -2.43
N GLN A 95 12.50 -9.28 -2.79
CA GLN A 95 12.91 -9.78 -4.09
C GLN A 95 12.00 -10.93 -4.52
N PRO A 96 11.81 -11.15 -5.83
CA PRO A 96 11.07 -12.30 -6.32
C PRO A 96 11.80 -13.59 -5.92
N VAL A 97 11.03 -14.60 -5.54
CA VAL A 97 11.58 -15.94 -5.22
C VAL A 97 11.78 -16.71 -6.51
N CYS A 98 12.99 -17.25 -6.70
CA CYS A 98 13.38 -17.97 -7.91
C CYS A 98 13.99 -19.32 -7.54
N ASN A 99 13.57 -20.39 -8.22
CA ASN A 99 14.10 -21.74 -8.03
C ASN A 99 15.57 -21.87 -8.45
N ASN A 100 16.04 -20.97 -9.30
CA ASN A 100 17.42 -20.90 -9.76
C ASN A 100 18.30 -19.94 -8.95
N GLU A 101 17.77 -19.35 -7.88
CA GLU A 101 18.51 -18.38 -7.06
C GLU A 101 19.81 -18.97 -6.53
N TRP A 102 20.92 -18.25 -6.72
CA TRP A 102 22.29 -18.63 -6.34
C TRP A 102 22.84 -19.93 -6.96
N ARG A 103 22.17 -20.52 -7.96
CA ARG A 103 22.70 -21.68 -8.68
C ARG A 103 23.90 -21.27 -9.52
N VAL A 104 25.05 -21.90 -9.24
CA VAL A 104 26.30 -21.63 -9.95
C VAL A 104 26.15 -21.94 -11.44
N GLY A 105 26.59 -21.02 -12.30
CA GLY A 105 26.50 -21.12 -13.76
C GLY A 105 25.12 -20.83 -14.36
N ILE A 106 24.12 -20.55 -13.52
CA ILE A 106 22.76 -20.25 -13.97
C ILE A 106 22.32 -18.87 -13.48
N CYS A 107 22.50 -18.59 -12.18
CA CYS A 107 22.07 -17.33 -11.59
C CYS A 107 23.19 -16.29 -11.61
N GLU A 108 22.96 -15.19 -12.29
CA GLU A 108 23.87 -14.04 -12.37
C GLU A 108 23.44 -12.89 -11.44
N LYS A 109 22.83 -13.22 -10.31
CA LYS A 109 22.36 -12.22 -9.34
C LYS A 109 23.51 -11.31 -8.89
N GLY A 110 23.25 -10.01 -8.91
CA GLY A 110 24.25 -8.97 -8.68
C GLY A 110 24.87 -8.39 -9.97
N ARG A 111 24.77 -9.11 -11.11
CA ARG A 111 25.16 -8.60 -12.44
C ARG A 111 23.95 -8.29 -13.30
N VAL A 112 22.93 -9.16 -13.27
CA VAL A 112 21.69 -9.07 -14.04
C VAL A 112 20.53 -8.93 -13.08
N GLN A 113 19.58 -8.05 -13.39
CA GLN A 113 18.34 -7.94 -12.62
C GLN A 113 17.43 -9.15 -12.88
N CYS A 114 16.70 -9.62 -11.87
CA CYS A 114 15.86 -10.80 -12.00
C CYS A 114 14.77 -10.66 -13.08
N VAL A 115 14.30 -9.44 -13.33
CA VAL A 115 13.31 -9.16 -14.40
C VAL A 115 13.88 -9.38 -15.79
N GLU A 116 15.19 -9.17 -15.98
CA GLU A 116 15.90 -9.32 -17.26
C GLU A 116 16.57 -10.68 -17.43
N CYS A 117 16.60 -11.50 -16.35
CA CYS A 117 17.28 -12.78 -16.33
C CYS A 117 16.59 -13.79 -17.25
N GLN A 118 17.32 -14.34 -18.21
CA GLN A 118 16.83 -15.37 -19.14
C GLN A 118 16.64 -16.75 -18.49
N SER A 119 17.35 -17.00 -17.37
CA SER A 119 17.28 -18.25 -16.61
C SER A 119 16.36 -18.14 -15.39
N ARG A 120 15.50 -17.11 -15.35
CA ARG A 120 14.55 -16.95 -14.24
C ARG A 120 13.53 -18.08 -14.24
N ASP A 121 13.30 -18.63 -13.07
CA ASP A 121 12.30 -19.66 -12.81
C ASP A 121 11.62 -19.28 -11.49
N PHE A 122 10.58 -18.42 -11.57
CA PHE A 122 9.93 -17.91 -10.38
C PHE A 122 9.14 -19.00 -9.69
N LYS A 123 9.20 -19.00 -8.35
CA LYS A 123 8.46 -19.93 -7.53
C LYS A 123 7.02 -19.45 -7.37
N ILE A 124 6.08 -20.35 -7.55
CA ILE A 124 4.67 -20.15 -7.24
C ILE A 124 4.49 -20.07 -5.72
N LEU A 125 3.65 -19.16 -5.25
CA LEU A 125 3.32 -19.02 -3.83
C LEU A 125 2.57 -20.28 -3.34
N GLY A 126 3.22 -21.07 -2.52
CA GLY A 126 2.68 -22.31 -1.96
C GLY A 126 2.09 -22.13 -0.57
N TYR A 127 1.43 -23.20 -0.11
CA TYR A 127 0.89 -23.30 1.27
C TYR A 127 1.98 -23.06 2.30
N ASP A 128 3.13 -23.73 2.19
CA ASP A 128 4.23 -23.65 3.15
C ASP A 128 4.83 -22.25 3.26
N ASP A 129 4.82 -21.46 2.18
CA ASP A 129 5.33 -20.10 2.18
C ASP A 129 4.41 -19.18 3.00
N ILE A 130 3.09 -19.32 2.83
CA ILE A 130 2.08 -18.57 3.61
C ILE A 130 2.09 -19.05 5.06
N TYR A 131 2.15 -20.35 5.27
CA TYR A 131 2.23 -20.93 6.62
C TYR A 131 3.42 -20.37 7.40
N SER A 132 4.61 -20.39 6.80
CA SER A 132 5.83 -19.84 7.41
C SER A 132 5.71 -18.35 7.72
N HIS A 133 5.08 -17.59 6.80
CA HIS A 133 4.82 -16.17 7.00
C HIS A 133 3.90 -15.91 8.21
N LEU A 134 2.84 -16.69 8.35
CA LEU A 134 1.87 -16.54 9.45
C LEU A 134 2.44 -17.01 10.80
N GLU A 135 3.37 -17.98 10.79
CA GLU A 135 4.07 -18.41 11.99
C GLU A 135 5.08 -17.38 12.50
N GLY A 136 5.75 -16.65 11.60
CA GLY A 136 6.71 -15.60 11.96
C GLY A 136 7.88 -16.11 12.79
N ARG A 137 8.44 -17.29 12.49
CA ARG A 137 9.51 -17.90 13.28
C ARG A 137 10.91 -17.33 13.03
N ASP A 138 11.11 -16.70 11.89
CA ASP A 138 12.40 -16.08 11.57
C ASP A 138 12.53 -14.72 12.26
N GLY A 139 13.41 -14.64 13.26
CA GLY A 139 13.62 -13.41 14.04
C GLY A 139 14.10 -12.20 13.23
N GLU A 140 14.61 -12.42 12.00
CA GLU A 140 15.00 -11.35 11.05
C GLU A 140 13.90 -11.09 10.00
N GLY A 141 12.79 -11.82 10.07
CA GLY A 141 11.62 -11.69 9.21
C GLY A 141 11.87 -12.08 7.75
N ARG A 142 12.76 -13.05 7.49
CA ARG A 142 13.01 -13.59 6.14
C ARG A 142 11.90 -14.50 5.65
N ASP A 143 10.98 -14.88 6.53
CA ASP A 143 9.72 -15.57 6.23
C ASP A 143 8.59 -14.61 5.80
N VAL A 144 8.78 -13.31 5.90
CA VAL A 144 7.81 -12.34 5.41
C VAL A 144 7.75 -12.37 3.88
N ILE A 145 6.54 -12.61 3.37
CA ILE A 145 6.26 -12.63 1.93
C ILE A 145 5.56 -11.34 1.48
N GLY A 146 5.67 -11.05 0.20
CA GLY A 146 4.93 -9.99 -0.49
C GLY A 146 4.29 -10.54 -1.75
N ILE A 147 3.09 -10.11 -2.04
CA ILE A 147 2.37 -10.46 -3.26
C ILE A 147 2.48 -9.34 -4.29
N TYR A 148 2.34 -9.68 -5.55
CA TYR A 148 2.23 -8.72 -6.65
C TYR A 148 0.73 -8.56 -6.97
N PRO A 149 0.06 -7.49 -6.50
CA PRO A 149 -1.38 -7.33 -6.68
C PRO A 149 -1.77 -7.05 -8.14
N LEU A 150 -0.89 -6.39 -8.92
CA LEU A 150 -1.14 -6.08 -10.32
C LEU A 150 -0.90 -7.33 -11.18
N LEU A 151 -1.94 -7.78 -11.88
CA LEU A 151 -1.90 -8.90 -12.80
C LEU A 151 -1.30 -8.50 -14.16
N GLU A 152 -1.00 -9.47 -15.02
CA GLU A 152 -0.40 -9.22 -16.33
C GLU A 152 -1.30 -8.45 -17.31
N ASP A 153 -2.62 -8.54 -17.12
CA ASP A 153 -3.63 -7.80 -17.87
C ASP A 153 -3.93 -6.39 -17.32
N ASN A 154 -3.12 -5.92 -16.36
CA ASN A 154 -3.29 -4.66 -15.64
C ASN A 154 -4.56 -4.58 -14.78
N THR A 155 -5.15 -5.69 -14.41
CA THR A 155 -6.22 -5.75 -13.39
C THR A 155 -5.67 -6.09 -12.01
N CYS A 156 -6.48 -5.95 -10.97
CA CYS A 156 -6.13 -6.36 -9.61
C CYS A 156 -7.39 -6.82 -8.85
N TYR A 157 -7.21 -7.67 -7.84
CA TYR A 157 -8.30 -8.14 -6.98
C TYR A 157 -8.59 -7.19 -5.82
N PHE A 158 -7.63 -6.38 -5.42
CA PHE A 158 -7.78 -5.41 -4.34
C PHE A 158 -6.83 -4.23 -4.55
N LEU A 159 -7.16 -3.11 -3.93
CA LEU A 159 -6.32 -1.92 -3.81
C LEU A 159 -5.90 -1.76 -2.34
N CYS A 160 -4.64 -1.45 -2.12
CA CYS A 160 -4.14 -1.08 -0.81
C CYS A 160 -3.75 0.40 -0.83
N ALA A 161 -4.31 1.18 0.10
CA ALA A 161 -3.93 2.56 0.31
C ALA A 161 -3.16 2.67 1.63
N ASP A 162 -1.98 3.29 1.59
CA ASP A 162 -1.14 3.56 2.75
C ASP A 162 -1.23 5.04 3.12
N PHE A 163 -1.54 5.30 4.39
CA PHE A 163 -1.70 6.65 4.93
C PHE A 163 -0.66 6.88 6.02
N ASP A 164 0.28 7.79 5.77
CA ASP A 164 1.30 8.15 6.75
C ASP A 164 1.30 9.65 7.09
N ASP A 165 1.84 10.00 8.24
CA ASP A 165 1.82 11.37 8.77
C ASP A 165 2.90 12.31 8.18
N LYS A 166 3.77 11.83 7.31
CA LYS A 166 4.98 12.57 6.91
C LYS A 166 4.72 13.86 6.14
N SER A 167 3.54 14.04 5.59
CA SER A 167 3.19 15.20 4.78
C SER A 167 1.80 15.79 5.04
N SER A 168 1.00 15.18 5.93
CA SER A 168 -0.38 15.60 6.19
C SER A 168 -0.42 16.71 7.23
N LEU A 169 -1.02 17.85 6.88
CA LEU A 169 -1.31 18.96 7.82
C LEU A 169 -2.45 18.64 8.79
N VAL A 170 -3.22 17.59 8.54
CA VAL A 170 -4.47 17.25 9.24
C VAL A 170 -4.37 15.90 9.97
N GLY A 171 -3.31 15.12 9.67
CA GLY A 171 -3.09 13.77 10.20
C GLY A 171 -3.73 12.67 9.34
N TYR A 172 -3.12 11.49 9.35
CA TYR A 172 -3.54 10.34 8.53
C TYR A 172 -4.99 9.88 8.81
N LYS A 173 -5.52 10.13 10.00
CA LYS A 173 -6.88 9.73 10.38
C LYS A 173 -7.96 10.47 9.58
N ASP A 174 -7.77 11.76 9.36
CA ASP A 174 -8.69 12.56 8.58
C ASP A 174 -8.61 12.16 7.09
N ASP A 175 -7.41 11.82 6.59
CA ASP A 175 -7.23 11.32 5.23
C ASP A 175 -7.91 9.97 5.03
N VAL A 176 -7.80 9.04 6.00
CA VAL A 176 -8.51 7.75 5.99
C VAL A 176 -10.03 7.94 5.97
N LEU A 177 -10.55 8.85 6.79
CA LEU A 177 -11.99 9.12 6.83
C LEU A 177 -12.48 9.71 5.51
N ALA A 178 -11.76 10.68 4.95
CA ALA A 178 -12.10 11.26 3.65
C ALA A 178 -12.07 10.21 2.53
N PHE A 179 -11.07 9.33 2.51
CA PHE A 179 -11.00 8.23 1.57
C PHE A 179 -12.20 7.27 1.71
N ALA A 180 -12.55 6.90 2.95
CA ALA A 180 -13.68 6.02 3.22
C ALA A 180 -15.02 6.66 2.78
N GLU A 181 -15.21 7.96 2.96
CA GLU A 181 -16.39 8.69 2.49
C GLU A 181 -16.50 8.66 0.96
N VAL A 182 -15.39 8.90 0.25
CA VAL A 182 -15.36 8.81 -1.21
C VAL A 182 -15.70 7.39 -1.67
N CYS A 183 -15.13 6.36 -1.04
CA CYS A 183 -15.44 4.97 -1.37
C CYS A 183 -16.93 4.67 -1.19
N ARG A 184 -17.56 5.12 -0.08
CA ARG A 184 -19.00 4.94 0.15
C ARG A 184 -19.84 5.66 -0.89
N ALA A 185 -19.51 6.92 -1.21
CA ALA A 185 -20.23 7.71 -2.20
C ALA A 185 -20.24 7.08 -3.60
N HIS A 186 -19.19 6.33 -3.93
CA HIS A 186 -19.03 5.66 -5.22
C HIS A 186 -19.30 4.15 -5.18
N ASN A 187 -19.83 3.62 -4.08
CA ASN A 187 -20.07 2.18 -3.87
C ASN A 187 -18.83 1.32 -4.10
N ILE A 188 -17.65 1.82 -3.74
CA ILE A 188 -16.38 1.07 -3.75
C ILE A 188 -16.29 0.31 -2.42
N PRO A 189 -16.18 -1.03 -2.42
CA PRO A 189 -16.01 -1.78 -1.19
C PRO A 189 -14.63 -1.53 -0.56
N PHE A 190 -14.57 -1.45 0.78
CA PHE A 190 -13.33 -1.30 1.56
C PHE A 190 -13.46 -1.89 2.96
#